data_5d7c7c51acac82128725ae90687bfd41
#
_entry.id   5d7c7c51acac82128725ae90687bfd41
#
_cell.length_a   1.000
_cell.length_b   1.000
_cell.length_c   1.000
_cell.angle_alpha   90.00
_cell.angle_beta   90.00
_cell.angle_gamma   90.00
#
_symmetry.space_group_name_H-M   'P 1'
#
loop_
_entity.id
_entity.type
_entity.pdbx_description
1 polymer ?
#
loop_
_entity_poly.entity_id
_entity_poly.type
_entity_poly.pdbx_seq_one_letter_code
_entity_poly.pdbx_strand_id
1 'polypeptide(L)'
;MYQNFIKCVGYGNKGYSLLLKDKKKIKNLILISGSNSNYSYIQNKLFKIIKKKAKHIILKENRHDLNYLEKIYSINLNKTNTIIALGGGSIIDFSKRLVLRLRRRKKINFYVIPSILGSGAESSISSIINTPLGKSFIVSEEFLPDGIIYDEYLFNSLNKIRILMGILDAFCHCLESL
;
A
#
# COMPACT_ATOMS: atom_id res chain seq x y z
N MET A 1 -8.12 -17.73 -15.61
CA MET A 1 -9.26 -17.17 -14.82
C MET A 1 -8.67 -16.67 -13.49
N TYR A 2 -8.74 -15.37 -13.21
CA TYR A 2 -8.19 -14.79 -11.96
C TYR A 2 -9.02 -15.30 -10.78
N GLN A 3 -8.41 -16.06 -9.88
CA GLN A 3 -9.10 -16.65 -8.72
C GLN A 3 -9.10 -15.75 -7.48
N ASN A 4 -8.27 -14.69 -7.46
CA ASN A 4 -8.16 -13.79 -6.33
C ASN A 4 -8.75 -12.42 -6.65
N PHE A 5 -9.69 -11.98 -5.84
CA PHE A 5 -10.26 -10.63 -5.89
C PHE A 5 -9.91 -9.87 -4.61
N ILE A 6 -9.94 -8.55 -4.69
CA ILE A 6 -9.87 -7.70 -3.51
C ILE A 6 -11.07 -8.03 -2.62
N LYS A 7 -10.82 -8.48 -1.40
CA LYS A 7 -11.87 -8.99 -0.51
C LYS A 7 -12.83 -7.91 -0.03
N CYS A 8 -12.33 -6.68 0.13
CA CYS A 8 -13.16 -5.57 0.58
C CYS A 8 -12.56 -4.20 0.23
N VAL A 9 -13.45 -3.25 -0.04
CA VAL A 9 -13.13 -1.84 -0.25
C VAL A 9 -13.97 -1.03 0.72
N GLY A 10 -13.36 -0.05 1.37
CA GLY A 10 -14.04 0.80 2.33
C GLY A 10 -13.69 2.27 2.16
N TYR A 11 -14.64 3.14 2.50
CA TYR A 11 -14.52 4.59 2.36
C TYR A 11 -14.65 5.29 3.70
N GLY A 12 -13.85 6.35 3.89
CA GLY A 12 -13.89 7.19 5.07
C GLY A 12 -13.74 6.39 6.37
N ASN A 13 -14.43 6.81 7.41
CA ASN A 13 -14.37 6.13 8.72
C ASN A 13 -14.88 4.69 8.68
N LYS A 14 -15.87 4.40 7.81
CA LYS A 14 -16.39 3.04 7.63
C LYS A 14 -15.34 2.10 7.04
N GLY A 15 -14.42 2.60 6.20
CA GLY A 15 -13.32 1.80 5.64
C GLY A 15 -12.43 1.20 6.72
N TYR A 16 -12.18 1.92 7.79
CA TYR A 16 -11.36 1.41 8.90
C TYR A 16 -12.03 0.28 9.70
N SER A 17 -13.35 0.08 9.55
CA SER A 17 -14.03 -1.06 10.15
C SER A 17 -13.51 -2.40 9.62
N LEU A 18 -12.93 -2.40 8.43
CA LEU A 18 -12.28 -3.58 7.86
C LEU A 18 -11.13 -4.06 8.74
N LEU A 19 -10.30 -3.12 9.20
CA LEU A 19 -9.20 -3.43 10.13
C LEU A 19 -9.74 -3.90 11.50
N LEU A 20 -10.89 -3.38 11.93
CA LEU A 20 -11.50 -3.78 13.19
C LEU A 20 -12.03 -5.22 13.15
N LYS A 21 -12.63 -5.64 12.03
CA LYS A 21 -13.07 -7.03 11.82
C LYS A 21 -11.88 -8.01 11.95
N ASP A 22 -10.71 -7.60 11.43
CA ASP A 22 -9.50 -8.41 11.48
C ASP A 22 -8.57 -8.11 12.66
N LYS A 23 -8.98 -7.22 13.58
CA LYS A 23 -8.15 -6.75 14.70
C LYS A 23 -7.55 -7.88 15.53
N LYS A 24 -8.29 -8.96 15.78
CA LYS A 24 -7.78 -10.13 16.50
C LYS A 24 -6.66 -10.83 15.73
N LYS A 25 -6.69 -10.79 14.39
CA LYS A 25 -5.68 -11.38 13.51
C LYS A 25 -4.45 -10.49 13.37
N ILE A 26 -4.57 -9.16 13.56
CA ILE A 26 -3.46 -8.21 13.51
C ILE A 26 -2.64 -8.34 14.79
N LYS A 27 -1.54 -9.09 14.75
CA LYS A 27 -0.65 -9.29 15.91
C LYS A 27 0.57 -8.39 15.84
N ASN A 28 1.26 -8.38 14.70
CA ASN A 28 2.49 -7.61 14.46
C ASN A 28 2.35 -6.85 13.13
N LEU A 29 2.13 -5.57 13.24
CA LEU A 29 1.86 -4.67 12.13
C LEU A 29 3.12 -3.96 11.67
N ILE A 30 3.31 -3.88 10.36
CA ILE A 30 4.21 -2.94 9.72
C ILE A 30 3.37 -1.94 8.94
N LEU A 31 3.56 -0.65 9.23
CA LEU A 31 3.08 0.45 8.42
C LEU A 31 4.21 0.92 7.51
N ILE A 32 3.97 0.96 6.21
CA ILE A 32 4.88 1.51 5.21
C ILE A 32 4.26 2.78 4.67
N SER A 33 4.96 3.90 4.78
CA SER A 33 4.47 5.18 4.25
C SER A 33 5.57 6.00 3.60
N GLY A 34 5.20 7.03 2.84
CA GLY A 34 6.10 8.10 2.45
C GLY A 34 6.35 9.08 3.59
N SER A 35 7.14 10.12 3.30
CA SER A 35 7.52 11.18 4.26
C SER A 35 6.53 12.34 4.32
N ASN A 36 5.37 12.27 3.66
CA ASN A 36 4.38 13.34 3.64
C ASN A 36 3.79 13.59 5.04
N SER A 37 3.76 14.85 5.47
CA SER A 37 3.21 15.27 6.78
C SER A 37 1.74 14.88 6.97
N ASN A 38 0.94 14.85 5.91
CA ASN A 38 -0.46 14.45 5.96
C ASN A 38 -0.66 12.99 6.41
N TYR A 39 0.38 12.16 6.30
CA TYR A 39 0.31 10.78 6.75
C TYR A 39 0.29 10.65 8.29
N SER A 40 0.80 11.63 9.02
CA SER A 40 0.80 11.60 10.50
C SER A 40 -0.62 11.51 11.08
N TYR A 41 -1.58 12.22 10.48
CA TYR A 41 -3.00 12.14 10.88
C TYR A 41 -3.54 10.71 10.71
N ILE A 42 -3.31 10.10 9.54
CA ILE A 42 -3.77 8.73 9.25
C ILE A 42 -3.06 7.71 10.15
N GLN A 43 -1.77 7.89 10.40
CA GLN A 43 -1.01 7.03 11.31
C GLN A 43 -1.59 7.04 12.71
N ASN A 44 -1.87 8.24 13.27
CA ASN A 44 -2.47 8.39 14.58
C ASN A 44 -3.87 7.75 14.63
N LYS A 45 -4.67 7.92 13.59
CA LYS A 45 -5.98 7.30 13.44
C LYS A 45 -5.87 5.77 13.42
N LEU A 46 -4.95 5.22 12.63
CA LEU A 46 -4.68 3.78 12.58
C LEU A 46 -4.26 3.21 13.94
N PHE A 47 -3.31 3.87 14.63
CA PHE A 47 -2.82 3.40 15.91
C PHE A 47 -3.89 3.44 17.01
N LYS A 48 -4.78 4.46 17.00
CA LYS A 48 -5.95 4.53 17.88
C LYS A 48 -6.92 3.36 17.64
N ILE A 49 -7.17 3.02 16.37
CA ILE A 49 -8.09 1.95 15.96
C ILE A 49 -7.51 0.57 16.32
N ILE A 50 -6.26 0.33 15.95
CA ILE A 50 -5.63 -0.99 16.12
C ILE A 50 -5.22 -1.22 17.58
N LYS A 51 -4.91 -0.16 18.34
CA LYS A 51 -4.44 -0.21 19.74
C LYS A 51 -3.25 -1.16 19.94
N LYS A 52 -2.36 -1.26 18.96
CA LYS A 52 -1.17 -2.12 19.00
C LYS A 52 0.05 -1.36 18.51
N LYS A 53 1.22 -1.75 19.02
CA LYS A 53 2.49 -1.23 18.52
C LYS A 53 2.67 -1.68 17.07
N ALA A 54 2.98 -0.73 16.20
CA ALA A 54 3.33 -0.98 14.81
C ALA A 54 4.78 -0.58 14.58
N LYS A 55 5.49 -1.37 13.78
CA LYS A 55 6.76 -0.93 13.21
C LYS A 55 6.45 -0.02 12.05
N HIS A 56 6.94 1.20 12.07
CA HIS A 56 6.76 2.16 11.01
C HIS A 56 8.02 2.23 10.14
N ILE A 57 7.86 2.05 8.85
CA ILE A 57 8.90 2.18 7.84
C ILE A 57 8.52 3.37 6.96
N ILE A 58 9.31 4.44 7.03
CA ILE A 58 9.14 5.63 6.21
C ILE A 58 10.06 5.51 5.00
N LEU A 59 9.47 5.47 3.83
CA LEU A 59 10.20 5.51 2.57
C LEU A 59 10.43 6.98 2.19
N LYS A 60 11.68 7.40 2.19
CA LYS A 60 12.06 8.73 1.70
C LYS A 60 12.00 8.73 0.17
N GLU A 61 11.88 9.92 -0.41
CA GLU A 61 12.03 10.10 -1.86
C GLU A 61 13.32 9.43 -2.34
N ASN A 62 13.27 8.75 -3.47
CA ASN A 62 14.35 7.97 -4.07
C ASN A 62 14.77 6.66 -3.37
N ARG A 63 14.04 6.19 -2.36
CA ARG A 63 14.30 4.91 -1.69
C ARG A 63 13.21 3.84 -1.96
N HIS A 64 12.59 3.89 -3.13
CA HIS A 64 11.60 2.88 -3.56
C HIS A 64 12.27 1.91 -4.54
N ASP A 65 13.51 1.51 -4.24
CA ASP A 65 14.32 0.65 -5.10
C ASP A 65 14.50 -0.76 -4.51
N LEU A 66 15.01 -1.65 -5.35
CA LEU A 66 15.26 -3.04 -4.98
C LEU A 66 16.31 -3.16 -3.86
N ASN A 67 17.35 -2.33 -3.85
CA ASN A 67 18.40 -2.37 -2.84
C ASN A 67 17.84 -2.04 -1.45
N TYR A 68 16.95 -1.05 -1.38
CA TYR A 68 16.31 -0.70 -0.13
C TYR A 68 15.31 -1.79 0.32
N LEU A 69 14.62 -2.43 -0.62
CA LEU A 69 13.77 -3.59 -0.34
C LEU A 69 14.56 -4.73 0.30
N GLU A 70 15.74 -5.04 -0.23
CA GLU A 70 16.63 -6.06 0.35
C GLU A 70 17.09 -5.67 1.76
N LYS A 71 17.43 -4.41 1.98
CA LYS A 71 17.77 -3.89 3.30
C LYS A 71 16.60 -4.02 4.29
N ILE A 72 15.37 -3.71 3.88
CA ILE A 72 14.20 -3.91 4.74
C ILE A 72 13.96 -5.38 5.01
N TYR A 73 14.16 -6.23 4.01
CA TYR A 73 13.96 -7.67 4.15
C TYR A 73 15.00 -8.32 5.07
N SER A 74 16.24 -7.81 5.13
CA SER A 74 17.28 -8.27 6.06
C SER A 74 16.92 -8.02 7.53
N ILE A 75 16.02 -7.06 7.80
CA ILE A 75 15.47 -6.86 9.13
C ILE A 75 14.59 -8.07 9.48
N ASN A 76 14.71 -8.57 10.70
CA ASN A 76 13.90 -9.69 11.15
C ASN A 76 12.40 -9.34 11.13
N LEU A 77 11.70 -9.82 10.10
CA LEU A 77 10.26 -9.65 9.89
C LEU A 77 9.47 -10.94 10.21
N ASN A 78 10.08 -11.91 10.86
CA ASN A 78 9.49 -13.23 11.09
C ASN A 78 8.17 -13.17 11.88
N LYS A 79 8.02 -12.21 12.77
CA LYS A 79 6.78 -12.03 13.55
C LYS A 79 5.71 -11.22 12.83
N THR A 80 6.03 -10.54 11.72
CA THR A 80 5.06 -9.72 10.98
C THR A 80 3.97 -10.58 10.37
N ASN A 81 2.73 -10.19 10.57
CA ASN A 81 1.59 -10.86 9.95
C ASN A 81 0.63 -9.91 9.22
N THR A 82 0.89 -8.60 9.32
CA THR A 82 0.07 -7.58 8.67
C THR A 82 0.95 -6.46 8.15
N ILE A 83 0.70 -6.04 6.93
CA ILE A 83 1.33 -4.88 6.29
C ILE A 83 0.23 -3.92 5.86
N ILE A 84 0.41 -2.64 6.16
CA ILE A 84 -0.41 -1.55 5.65
C ILE A 84 0.48 -0.63 4.83
N ALA A 85 0.14 -0.43 3.56
CA ALA A 85 0.76 0.57 2.69
C ALA A 85 -0.06 1.86 2.72
N LEU A 86 0.56 2.98 3.07
CA LEU A 86 -0.05 4.31 3.11
C LEU A 86 0.72 5.24 2.16
N GLY A 87 0.17 5.50 0.99
CA GLY A 87 0.85 6.35 0.02
C GLY A 87 0.36 6.22 -1.41
N GLY A 88 1.10 6.78 -2.34
CA GLY A 88 0.88 6.67 -3.78
C GLY A 88 1.46 5.38 -4.37
N GLY A 89 1.40 5.25 -5.70
CA GLY A 89 1.78 4.06 -6.44
C GLY A 89 3.14 3.47 -6.06
N SER A 90 4.18 4.29 -5.95
CA SER A 90 5.53 3.81 -5.59
C SER A 90 5.61 3.15 -4.21
N ILE A 91 4.87 3.69 -3.23
CA ILE A 91 4.79 3.09 -1.88
C ILE A 91 4.04 1.76 -1.93
N ILE A 92 2.94 1.74 -2.67
CA ILE A 92 2.10 0.55 -2.85
C ILE A 92 2.92 -0.55 -3.55
N ASP A 93 3.61 -0.21 -4.63
CA ASP A 93 4.42 -1.15 -5.40
C ASP A 93 5.60 -1.73 -4.60
N PHE A 94 6.29 -0.89 -3.84
CA PHE A 94 7.31 -1.35 -2.89
C PHE A 94 6.72 -2.32 -1.86
N SER A 95 5.56 -1.98 -1.31
CA SER A 95 4.88 -2.80 -0.30
C SER A 95 4.43 -4.15 -0.87
N LYS A 96 3.95 -4.17 -2.11
CA LYS A 96 3.60 -5.39 -2.85
C LYS A 96 4.80 -6.34 -2.96
N ARG A 97 5.98 -5.82 -3.31
CA ARG A 97 7.22 -6.64 -3.39
C ARG A 97 7.58 -7.24 -2.04
N LEU A 98 7.48 -6.46 -0.98
CA LEU A 98 7.73 -6.97 0.38
C LEU A 98 6.70 -8.03 0.77
N VAL A 99 5.41 -7.80 0.48
CA VAL A 99 4.33 -8.75 0.74
C VAL A 99 4.55 -10.06 -0.01
N LEU A 100 4.83 -10.02 -1.31
CA LEU A 100 5.12 -11.19 -2.12
C LEU A 100 6.22 -12.05 -1.50
N ARG A 101 7.32 -11.40 -1.10
CA ARG A 101 8.47 -12.10 -0.52
C ARG A 101 8.14 -12.76 0.82
N LEU A 102 7.31 -12.11 1.64
CA LEU A 102 6.86 -12.66 2.92
C LEU A 102 5.80 -13.75 2.75
N ARG A 103 4.87 -13.59 1.80
CA ARG A 103 3.80 -14.57 1.51
C ARG A 103 4.33 -15.93 1.09
N ARG A 104 5.52 -15.99 0.46
CA ARG A 104 6.23 -17.26 0.16
C ARG A 104 6.56 -18.10 1.39
N ARG A 105 6.58 -17.50 2.59
CA ARG A 105 6.98 -18.17 3.84
C ARG A 105 5.85 -18.27 4.86
N LYS A 106 4.87 -17.37 4.79
CA LYS A 106 3.79 -17.29 5.78
C LYS A 106 2.61 -16.45 5.28
N LYS A 107 1.46 -16.61 5.93
CA LYS A 107 0.28 -15.78 5.64
C LYS A 107 0.51 -14.33 6.10
N ILE A 108 0.33 -13.39 5.18
CA ILE A 108 0.40 -11.94 5.42
C ILE A 108 -0.93 -11.31 5.01
N ASN A 109 -1.53 -10.57 5.92
CA ASN A 109 -2.65 -9.68 5.59
C ASN A 109 -2.07 -8.39 5.02
N PHE A 110 -2.58 -7.95 3.87
CA PHE A 110 -2.11 -6.75 3.19
C PHE A 110 -3.27 -5.78 2.99
N TYR A 111 -3.10 -4.56 3.49
CA TYR A 111 -4.06 -3.47 3.32
C TYR A 111 -3.39 -2.28 2.68
N VAL A 112 -4.16 -1.54 1.89
CA VAL A 112 -3.68 -0.34 1.19
C VAL A 112 -4.56 0.84 1.53
N ILE A 113 -3.92 1.98 1.81
CA ILE A 113 -4.55 3.29 1.98
C ILE A 113 -3.92 4.21 0.94
N PRO A 114 -4.52 4.32 -0.25
CA PRO A 114 -3.96 5.15 -1.31
C PRO A 114 -4.08 6.63 -0.93
N SER A 115 -3.05 7.41 -1.25
CA SER A 115 -3.02 8.86 -1.01
C SER A 115 -3.18 9.68 -2.28
N ILE A 116 -3.23 9.03 -3.43
CA ILE A 116 -3.40 9.61 -4.76
C ILE A 116 -4.35 8.69 -5.51
N LEU A 117 -5.24 9.28 -6.31
CA LEU A 117 -6.11 8.55 -7.22
C LEU A 117 -5.51 8.56 -8.63
N GLY A 118 -5.91 7.61 -9.47
CA GLY A 118 -5.58 7.57 -10.91
C GLY A 118 -4.70 6.39 -11.29
N SER A 119 -3.61 6.10 -10.58
CA SER A 119 -2.66 5.04 -10.96
C SER A 119 -3.20 3.62 -10.87
N GLY A 120 -4.29 3.38 -10.12
CA GLY A 120 -4.85 2.04 -9.91
C GLY A 120 -3.90 1.04 -9.26
N ALA A 121 -2.76 1.50 -8.73
CA ALA A 121 -1.76 0.61 -8.13
C ALA A 121 -2.34 -0.24 -6.99
N GLU A 122 -3.32 0.27 -6.24
CA GLU A 122 -3.98 -0.44 -5.15
C GLU A 122 -4.80 -1.65 -5.60
N SER A 123 -5.26 -1.66 -6.85
CA SER A 123 -6.09 -2.74 -7.41
C SER A 123 -5.37 -3.57 -8.48
N SER A 124 -4.18 -3.17 -8.88
CA SER A 124 -3.39 -3.84 -9.92
C SER A 124 -2.66 -5.08 -9.37
N ILE A 125 -2.55 -6.11 -10.21
CA ILE A 125 -1.70 -7.30 -9.99
C ILE A 125 -0.23 -7.05 -10.38
N SER A 126 0.13 -5.85 -10.79
CA SER A 126 1.50 -5.48 -11.17
C SER A 126 2.20 -4.69 -10.07
N SER A 127 3.52 -4.68 -10.12
CA SER A 127 4.38 -3.83 -9.30
C SER A 127 5.61 -3.42 -10.07
N ILE A 128 5.91 -2.11 -10.06
CA ILE A 128 7.06 -1.50 -10.72
C ILE A 128 7.95 -0.88 -9.65
N ILE A 129 9.22 -1.30 -9.59
CA ILE A 129 10.22 -0.66 -8.72
C ILE A 129 11.50 -0.37 -9.48
N ASN A 130 12.24 0.64 -9.04
CA ASN A 130 13.53 0.97 -9.62
C ASN A 130 14.60 -0.05 -9.22
N THR A 131 15.51 -0.32 -10.14
CA THR A 131 16.72 -1.13 -9.92
C THR A 131 17.91 -0.40 -10.49
N PRO A 132 19.14 -0.78 -10.17
CA PRO A 132 20.33 -0.21 -10.80
C PRO A 132 20.36 -0.34 -12.34
N LEU A 133 19.65 -1.33 -12.87
CA LEU A 133 19.59 -1.62 -14.32
C LEU A 133 18.33 -1.06 -15.01
N GLY A 134 17.54 -0.22 -14.32
CA GLY A 134 16.30 0.32 -14.83
C GLY A 134 15.07 -0.07 -13.97
N LYS A 135 13.90 -0.20 -14.59
CA LYS A 135 12.66 -0.56 -13.88
C LYS A 135 12.45 -2.08 -13.88
N SER A 136 12.18 -2.65 -12.71
CA SER A 136 11.75 -4.04 -12.58
C SER A 136 10.22 -4.11 -12.53
N PHE A 137 9.64 -4.81 -13.47
CA PHE A 137 8.20 -5.09 -13.55
C PHE A 137 7.92 -6.55 -13.17
N ILE A 138 6.99 -6.78 -12.26
CA ILE A 138 6.51 -8.12 -11.91
C ILE A 138 4.98 -8.12 -11.84
N VAL A 139 4.39 -9.22 -12.26
CA VAL A 139 2.95 -9.49 -12.17
C VAL A 139 2.73 -10.69 -11.24
N SER A 140 1.80 -10.56 -10.30
CA SER A 140 1.40 -11.63 -9.39
C SER A 140 0.03 -11.34 -8.77
N GLU A 141 -0.85 -12.32 -8.72
CA GLU A 141 -2.12 -12.20 -8.00
C GLU A 141 -1.91 -12.00 -6.49
N GLU A 142 -0.74 -12.42 -5.95
CA GLU A 142 -0.38 -12.17 -4.56
C GLU A 142 -0.16 -10.71 -4.22
N PHE A 143 -0.12 -9.82 -5.21
CA PHE A 143 -0.05 -8.38 -5.01
C PHE A 143 -1.39 -7.76 -4.62
N LEU A 144 -2.49 -8.46 -4.87
CA LEU A 144 -3.80 -7.94 -4.48
C LEU A 144 -3.90 -7.81 -2.96
N PRO A 145 -4.37 -6.65 -2.47
CA PRO A 145 -4.58 -6.45 -1.06
C PRO A 145 -5.81 -7.22 -0.55
N ASP A 146 -5.80 -7.56 0.71
CA ASP A 146 -6.98 -8.10 1.40
C ASP A 146 -8.04 -7.01 1.61
N GLY A 147 -7.65 -5.73 1.61
CA GLY A 147 -8.57 -4.61 1.65
C GLY A 147 -7.94 -3.28 1.26
N ILE A 148 -8.76 -2.40 0.68
CA ILE A 148 -8.42 -1.03 0.32
C ILE A 148 -9.28 -0.09 1.16
N ILE A 149 -8.65 0.97 1.69
CA ILE A 149 -9.31 1.98 2.49
C ILE A 149 -9.05 3.35 1.85
N TYR A 150 -10.09 3.94 1.30
CA TYR A 150 -10.03 5.31 0.77
C TYR A 150 -10.39 6.29 1.89
N ASP A 151 -9.44 7.14 2.29
CA ASP A 151 -9.63 8.16 3.32
C ASP A 151 -9.77 9.54 2.69
N GLU A 152 -10.91 10.17 2.90
CA GLU A 152 -11.26 11.49 2.34
C GLU A 152 -10.25 12.57 2.75
N TYR A 153 -9.68 12.49 3.94
CA TYR A 153 -8.69 13.45 4.41
C TYR A 153 -7.47 13.52 3.49
N LEU A 154 -7.01 12.37 2.99
CA LEU A 154 -5.86 12.33 2.09
C LEU A 154 -6.18 12.99 0.75
N PHE A 155 -7.36 12.74 0.20
CA PHE A 155 -7.76 13.29 -1.09
C PHE A 155 -8.08 14.79 -1.01
N ASN A 156 -8.74 15.23 0.05
CA ASN A 156 -9.02 16.64 0.30
C ASN A 156 -7.74 17.46 0.54
N SER A 157 -6.64 16.81 0.94
CA SER A 157 -5.35 17.46 1.12
C SER A 157 -4.54 17.62 -0.19
N LEU A 158 -5.03 17.06 -1.29
CA LEU A 158 -4.36 17.17 -2.59
C LEU A 158 -4.57 18.56 -3.21
N ASN A 159 -3.53 19.11 -3.81
CA ASN A 159 -3.67 20.30 -4.61
C ASN A 159 -4.34 19.98 -5.97
N LYS A 160 -4.90 21.01 -6.61
CA LYS A 160 -5.62 20.88 -7.89
C LYS A 160 -4.79 20.20 -8.98
N ILE A 161 -3.49 20.50 -9.05
CA ILE A 161 -2.59 19.92 -10.05
C ILE A 161 -2.49 18.40 -9.87
N ARG A 162 -2.32 17.92 -8.62
CA ARG A 162 -2.24 16.47 -8.34
C ARG A 162 -3.56 15.75 -8.63
N ILE A 163 -4.68 16.42 -8.37
CA ILE A 163 -6.00 15.88 -8.72
C ILE A 163 -6.12 15.75 -10.24
N LEU A 164 -5.76 16.82 -10.98
CA LEU A 164 -5.80 16.81 -12.45
C LEU A 164 -4.88 15.73 -13.04
N MET A 165 -3.65 15.62 -12.53
CA MET A 165 -2.72 14.57 -12.97
C MET A 165 -3.28 13.16 -12.73
N GLY A 166 -3.93 12.94 -11.59
CA GLY A 166 -4.58 11.65 -11.30
C GLY A 166 -5.75 11.35 -12.25
N ILE A 167 -6.55 12.35 -12.59
CA ILE A 167 -7.64 12.20 -13.58
C ILE A 167 -7.08 11.87 -14.95
N LEU A 168 -6.03 12.56 -15.40
CA LEU A 168 -5.39 12.33 -16.69
C LEU A 168 -4.75 10.92 -16.74
N ASP A 169 -4.08 10.50 -15.67
CA ASP A 169 -3.49 9.17 -15.55
C ASP A 169 -4.56 8.08 -15.67
N ALA A 170 -5.67 8.21 -14.93
CA ALA A 170 -6.80 7.29 -15.04
C ALA A 170 -7.41 7.28 -16.46
N PHE A 171 -7.53 8.43 -17.09
CA PHE A 171 -8.06 8.55 -18.45
C PHE A 171 -7.13 7.86 -19.46
N CYS A 172 -5.81 8.08 -19.37
CA CYS A 172 -4.84 7.39 -20.21
C CYS A 172 -4.93 5.87 -20.06
N HIS A 173 -4.99 5.37 -18.82
CA HIS A 173 -5.14 3.92 -18.58
C HIS A 173 -6.44 3.37 -19.19
N CYS A 174 -7.54 4.11 -19.13
CA CYS A 174 -8.78 3.71 -19.80
C CYS A 174 -8.63 3.61 -21.32
N LEU A 175 -7.94 4.59 -21.94
CA LEU A 175 -7.69 4.57 -23.38
C LEU A 175 -6.75 3.43 -23.80
N GLU A 176 -5.70 3.18 -23.01
CA GLU A 176 -4.74 2.10 -23.28
C GLU A 176 -5.36 0.69 -23.15
N SER A 177 -6.51 0.57 -22.50
CA SER A 177 -7.21 -0.69 -22.28
C SER A 177 -8.22 -1.04 -23.40
N LEU A 178 -8.48 -0.09 -24.33
CA LEU A 178 -9.35 -0.28 -25.50
C LEU A 178 -8.63 -0.94 -26.66
#